data_55dea335d2c4f900a80f824626eb4101
#
_entry.id   55dea335d2c4f900a80f824626eb4101
#
_cell.length_a   1.000
_cell.length_b   1.000
_cell.length_c   1.000
_cell.angle_alpha   90.00
_cell.angle_beta   90.00
_cell.angle_gamma   90.00
#
_symmetry.space_group_name_H-M   'P 1'
#
loop_
_entity.id
_entity.type
_entity.pdbx_description
1 polymer ?
#
loop_
_entity_poly.entity_id
_entity_poly.type
_entity_poly.pdbx_seq_one_letter_code
_entity_poly.pdbx_strand_id
1 'polypeptide(L)'
;MRNTLFVIGLSVLVVSCGSRTPVKNNQTKPTANNISVTTKPAVPPKPAVKHDGGYNFYRVNIADPTKNDNTISYGSIVSANPAGYHVVNTYFPAVAQNFRQKYIILHYTALDDDKSVTVLTQQSVSAHYLVNNYNDREIYQLVDENKRAYHAGISAWRNDKMLNDTSIGIEIVNAGFTTDASGQKIFRSFDAEQIKKVASLVKDIANRYMIAPTNILGHSDIAPTRKQDPGPKFPWKQLYDEYQIGMWYDEAAKQNFLETTVKNDPNFAVNLTTPQFIYKYQVALQSFGYDLVTSGSMDDATKKTIEAFQYHFRPEKCDGMMDGETWAILQALNQKYPSK
;
A
#
# COMPACT_ATOMS: atom_id res chain seq x y z
N MET A 1 -38.83 -40.45 33.16
CA MET A 1 -40.22 -40.45 32.65
C MET A 1 -40.68 -39.00 32.58
N ARG A 2 -40.70 -38.41 31.40
CA ARG A 2 -41.70 -37.43 30.92
C ARG A 2 -41.24 -36.96 29.56
N ASN A 3 -41.87 -37.49 28.52
CA ASN A 3 -41.75 -37.12 27.13
C ASN A 3 -42.36 -35.72 26.92
N THR A 4 -41.68 -34.87 26.22
CA THR A 4 -42.23 -33.63 25.65
C THR A 4 -42.13 -33.70 24.14
N LEU A 5 -43.25 -33.88 23.48
CA LEU A 5 -43.42 -33.81 22.03
C LEU A 5 -43.28 -32.35 21.58
N PHE A 6 -42.46 -32.12 20.58
CA PHE A 6 -42.50 -30.88 19.78
C PHE A 6 -43.34 -31.10 18.54
N VAL A 7 -44.41 -30.32 18.44
CA VAL A 7 -45.29 -30.26 17.26
C VAL A 7 -44.72 -29.23 16.29
N ILE A 8 -44.34 -29.67 15.10
CA ILE A 8 -43.92 -28.79 13.98
C ILE A 8 -45.18 -28.40 13.20
N GLY A 9 -45.55 -27.13 13.29
CA GLY A 9 -46.63 -26.55 12.50
C GLY A 9 -46.17 -26.25 11.07
N LEU A 10 -46.76 -26.92 10.09
CA LEU A 10 -46.56 -26.72 8.66
C LEU A 10 -47.54 -25.65 8.17
N SER A 11 -47.03 -24.44 7.87
CA SER A 11 -47.85 -23.37 7.26
C SER A 11 -47.87 -23.53 5.75
N VAL A 12 -49.01 -23.84 5.19
CA VAL A 12 -49.28 -23.91 3.75
C VAL A 12 -49.61 -22.51 3.24
N LEU A 13 -48.73 -21.94 2.40
CA LEU A 13 -49.03 -20.72 1.65
C LEU A 13 -49.76 -21.09 0.34
N VAL A 14 -51.00 -20.63 0.24
CA VAL A 14 -51.83 -20.76 -0.98
C VAL A 14 -51.44 -19.63 -1.94
N VAL A 15 -50.84 -19.97 -3.08
CA VAL A 15 -50.54 -19.01 -4.17
C VAL A 15 -51.74 -18.97 -5.10
N SER A 16 -52.39 -17.81 -5.15
CA SER A 16 -53.49 -17.51 -6.11
C SER A 16 -52.89 -17.15 -7.47
N CYS A 17 -53.17 -17.94 -8.50
CA CYS A 17 -52.87 -17.62 -9.89
C CYS A 17 -53.91 -16.64 -10.46
N GLY A 18 -53.45 -15.38 -10.63
CA GLY A 18 -54.19 -14.39 -11.42
C GLY A 18 -53.68 -14.38 -12.86
N SER A 19 -54.50 -14.81 -13.81
CA SER A 19 -54.24 -14.72 -15.25
C SER A 19 -54.32 -13.25 -15.72
N ARG A 20 -53.21 -12.72 -16.24
CA ARG A 20 -53.19 -11.42 -16.94
C ARG A 20 -53.10 -11.63 -18.42
N THR A 21 -54.07 -11.12 -19.13
CA THR A 21 -54.11 -11.01 -20.61
C THR A 21 -53.00 -10.11 -21.12
N PRO A 22 -52.34 -10.42 -22.26
CA PRO A 22 -51.29 -9.60 -22.82
C PRO A 22 -51.85 -8.34 -23.47
N VAL A 23 -51.42 -7.18 -22.98
CA VAL A 23 -51.64 -5.89 -23.62
C VAL A 23 -50.62 -5.76 -24.76
N LYS A 24 -51.09 -5.66 -26.01
CA LYS A 24 -50.29 -5.32 -27.18
C LYS A 24 -49.82 -3.86 -27.04
N ASN A 25 -48.55 -3.68 -26.78
CA ASN A 25 -47.93 -2.37 -26.75
C ASN A 25 -47.40 -2.07 -28.16
N ASN A 26 -48.05 -1.18 -28.88
CA ASN A 26 -47.58 -0.58 -30.15
C ASN A 26 -46.47 0.41 -29.80
N GLN A 27 -45.21 -0.02 -29.78
CA GLN A 27 -44.09 0.89 -29.73
C GLN A 27 -43.78 1.38 -31.14
N THR A 28 -44.10 2.62 -31.38
CA THR A 28 -43.53 3.40 -32.52
C THR A 28 -42.04 3.52 -32.32
N LYS A 29 -41.30 3.09 -33.36
CA LYS A 29 -39.85 3.15 -33.45
C LYS A 29 -39.39 4.63 -33.29
N PRO A 30 -38.51 4.96 -32.33
CA PRO A 30 -37.98 6.34 -32.25
C PRO A 30 -37.08 6.61 -33.45
N THR A 31 -37.33 7.72 -34.14
CA THR A 31 -36.46 8.28 -35.17
C THR A 31 -35.08 8.56 -34.55
N ALA A 32 -34.03 8.10 -35.19
CA ALA A 32 -32.66 8.31 -34.76
C ALA A 32 -32.37 9.82 -34.73
N ASN A 33 -32.37 10.40 -33.53
CA ASN A 33 -31.78 11.70 -33.32
C ASN A 33 -30.27 11.54 -33.40
N ASN A 34 -29.65 12.31 -34.28
CA ASN A 34 -28.21 12.48 -34.39
C ASN A 34 -27.65 12.89 -33.02
N ILE A 35 -27.15 11.91 -32.28
CA ILE A 35 -26.35 12.18 -31.10
C ILE A 35 -25.03 12.71 -31.63
N SER A 36 -24.80 14.01 -31.44
CA SER A 36 -23.50 14.63 -31.61
C SER A 36 -22.49 13.81 -30.79
N VAL A 37 -21.59 13.11 -31.48
CA VAL A 37 -20.47 12.41 -30.87
C VAL A 37 -19.59 13.50 -30.28
N THR A 38 -19.72 13.75 -28.98
CA THR A 38 -18.75 14.52 -28.23
C THR A 38 -17.43 13.75 -28.32
N THR A 39 -16.54 14.23 -29.15
CA THR A 39 -15.17 13.71 -29.25
C THR A 39 -14.56 13.79 -27.86
N LYS A 40 -14.24 12.60 -27.32
CA LYS A 40 -13.47 12.46 -26.08
C LYS A 40 -12.26 13.40 -26.16
N PRO A 41 -11.96 14.22 -25.11
CA PRO A 41 -10.79 15.08 -25.15
C PRO A 41 -9.56 14.27 -25.55
N ALA A 42 -8.81 14.76 -26.50
CA ALA A 42 -7.57 14.12 -26.94
C ALA A 42 -6.66 13.99 -25.71
N VAL A 43 -6.24 12.76 -25.42
CA VAL A 43 -5.21 12.51 -24.41
C VAL A 43 -3.99 13.34 -24.79
N PRO A 44 -3.41 14.16 -23.90
CA PRO A 44 -2.20 14.91 -24.19
C PRO A 44 -1.15 13.95 -24.74
N PRO A 45 -0.37 14.35 -25.77
CA PRO A 45 0.70 13.49 -26.26
C PRO A 45 1.64 13.18 -25.08
N LYS A 46 2.00 11.88 -24.92
CA LYS A 46 3.03 11.46 -23.96
C LYS A 46 4.24 12.39 -24.11
N PRO A 47 4.84 12.88 -23.00
CA PRO A 47 6.13 13.56 -23.08
C PRO A 47 7.06 12.70 -23.93
N ALA A 48 7.68 13.29 -24.93
CA ALA A 48 8.61 12.57 -25.79
C ALA A 48 9.85 12.25 -24.95
N VAL A 49 9.88 11.05 -24.37
CA VAL A 49 11.07 10.54 -23.69
C VAL A 49 12.11 10.30 -24.78
N LYS A 50 13.19 11.08 -24.80
CA LYS A 50 14.32 10.84 -25.69
C LYS A 50 14.94 9.50 -25.28
N HIS A 51 14.82 8.51 -26.14
CA HIS A 51 15.52 7.24 -26.01
C HIS A 51 17.01 7.48 -26.33
N ASP A 52 17.84 7.67 -25.31
CA ASP A 52 19.28 7.52 -25.47
C ASP A 52 19.54 6.01 -25.57
N GLY A 53 19.93 5.60 -26.78
CA GLY A 53 19.98 4.21 -27.20
C GLY A 53 20.67 3.26 -26.24
N GLY A 54 20.09 2.07 -26.09
CA GLY A 54 20.74 0.91 -25.47
C GLY A 54 20.08 0.30 -24.27
N TYR A 55 18.80 0.54 -24.01
CA TYR A 55 18.10 -0.18 -22.94
C TYR A 55 17.75 -1.60 -23.38
N ASN A 56 18.45 -2.59 -22.81
CA ASN A 56 17.96 -3.95 -22.82
C ASN A 56 16.67 -3.97 -21.98
N PHE A 57 15.52 -3.96 -22.65
CA PHE A 57 14.25 -4.22 -21.98
C PHE A 57 14.38 -5.52 -21.20
N TYR A 58 14.22 -5.43 -19.90
CA TYR A 58 14.25 -6.59 -19.05
C TYR A 58 13.11 -7.52 -19.47
N ARG A 59 13.44 -8.65 -20.06
CA ARG A 59 12.49 -9.70 -20.41
C ARG A 59 12.08 -10.48 -19.17
N VAL A 60 11.55 -9.80 -18.16
CA VAL A 60 11.08 -10.45 -16.95
C VAL A 60 9.67 -10.96 -17.20
N ASN A 61 9.53 -12.25 -17.46
CA ASN A 61 8.26 -12.99 -17.48
C ASN A 61 7.15 -12.41 -18.38
N ILE A 62 7.48 -11.72 -19.44
CA ILE A 62 6.53 -11.33 -20.47
C ILE A 62 6.56 -12.44 -21.51
N ALA A 63 5.62 -13.38 -21.40
CA ALA A 63 5.51 -14.50 -22.34
C ALA A 63 5.29 -14.03 -23.79
N ASP A 64 4.63 -12.89 -23.96
CA ASP A 64 4.38 -12.26 -25.25
C ASP A 64 4.38 -10.73 -25.08
N PRO A 65 5.47 -10.04 -25.51
CA PRO A 65 5.56 -8.58 -25.42
C PRO A 65 4.46 -7.83 -26.21
N THR A 66 3.89 -8.45 -27.23
CA THR A 66 2.81 -7.82 -28.03
C THR A 66 1.49 -7.78 -27.29
N LYS A 67 1.29 -8.67 -26.32
CA LYS A 67 0.10 -8.71 -25.45
C LYS A 67 0.23 -7.81 -24.23
N ASN A 68 1.44 -7.42 -23.88
CA ASN A 68 1.71 -6.43 -22.85
C ASN A 68 1.99 -5.08 -23.52
N ASP A 69 0.94 -4.45 -23.97
CA ASP A 69 1.01 -3.26 -24.80
C ASP A 69 1.38 -1.97 -24.05
N ASN A 70 1.85 -2.02 -22.82
CA ASN A 70 2.16 -0.86 -21.97
C ASN A 70 1.12 0.28 -22.04
N THR A 71 -0.05 0.02 -22.61
CA THR A 71 -1.13 0.98 -22.57
C THR A 71 -1.76 0.94 -21.19
N ILE A 72 -1.83 2.11 -20.57
CA ILE A 72 -2.63 2.30 -19.38
C ILE A 72 -4.06 2.38 -19.88
N SER A 73 -4.76 1.25 -19.85
CA SER A 73 -6.16 1.24 -20.20
C SER A 73 -6.98 1.43 -18.93
N TYR A 74 -7.61 2.57 -18.80
CA TYR A 74 -8.56 2.82 -17.75
C TYR A 74 -9.65 1.74 -17.76
N GLY A 75 -9.64 0.89 -16.75
CA GLY A 75 -10.68 -0.11 -16.53
C GLY A 75 -10.66 -1.31 -17.48
N SER A 76 -9.53 -1.65 -18.10
CA SER A 76 -9.44 -2.91 -18.85
C SER A 76 -9.35 -4.10 -17.88
N ILE A 77 -10.49 -4.64 -17.58
CA ILE A 77 -10.57 -5.98 -17.02
C ILE A 77 -10.25 -6.94 -18.17
N VAL A 78 -9.11 -7.62 -18.07
CA VAL A 78 -8.80 -8.74 -18.98
C VAL A 78 -9.72 -9.88 -18.58
N SER A 79 -10.78 -10.10 -19.35
CA SER A 79 -11.74 -11.19 -19.14
C SER A 79 -11.38 -12.37 -20.01
N ALA A 80 -11.72 -13.59 -19.53
CA ALA A 80 -11.58 -14.79 -20.33
C ALA A 80 -12.50 -14.72 -21.57
N ASN A 81 -11.93 -15.02 -22.75
CA ASN A 81 -12.66 -15.11 -24.01
C ASN A 81 -12.21 -16.39 -24.78
N PRO A 82 -12.61 -17.58 -24.28
CA PRO A 82 -12.20 -18.85 -24.88
C PRO A 82 -12.92 -19.09 -26.20
N ALA A 83 -12.17 -19.51 -27.23
CA ALA A 83 -12.71 -19.79 -28.54
C ALA A 83 -13.78 -20.88 -28.48
N GLY A 84 -14.96 -20.61 -29.03
CA GLY A 84 -16.07 -21.56 -29.09
C GLY A 84 -16.86 -21.72 -27.77
N TYR A 85 -16.56 -20.96 -26.74
CA TYR A 85 -17.25 -21.03 -25.44
C TYR A 85 -17.69 -19.65 -24.96
N HIS A 86 -18.76 -19.61 -24.18
CA HIS A 86 -19.28 -18.40 -23.58
C HIS A 86 -19.03 -18.42 -22.06
N VAL A 87 -18.34 -17.39 -21.53
CA VAL A 87 -18.13 -17.23 -20.10
C VAL A 87 -19.31 -16.50 -19.49
N VAL A 88 -20.08 -17.18 -18.63
CA VAL A 88 -21.20 -16.60 -17.90
C VAL A 88 -20.72 -16.11 -16.54
N ASN A 89 -20.78 -14.82 -16.29
CA ASN A 89 -20.29 -14.17 -15.09
C ASN A 89 -21.37 -13.51 -14.22
N THR A 90 -22.66 -13.76 -14.54
CA THR A 90 -23.78 -13.06 -13.89
C THR A 90 -24.63 -13.94 -12.98
N TYR A 91 -24.51 -15.27 -13.03
CA TYR A 91 -25.45 -16.15 -12.34
C TYR A 91 -24.99 -16.60 -10.93
N PHE A 92 -23.70 -16.76 -10.71
CA PHE A 92 -23.19 -17.39 -9.49
C PHE A 92 -22.01 -16.63 -8.88
N PRO A 93 -22.19 -15.36 -8.45
CA PRO A 93 -21.10 -14.62 -7.81
C PRO A 93 -20.74 -15.28 -6.47
N ALA A 94 -19.45 -15.56 -6.26
CA ALA A 94 -18.97 -16.05 -4.97
C ALA A 94 -19.03 -14.95 -3.91
N VAL A 95 -19.43 -15.29 -2.70
CA VAL A 95 -19.39 -14.37 -1.54
C VAL A 95 -17.96 -14.17 -1.08
N ALA A 96 -17.13 -15.22 -1.09
CA ALA A 96 -15.73 -15.16 -0.69
C ALA A 96 -14.86 -14.60 -1.83
N GLN A 97 -14.76 -13.28 -1.90
CA GLN A 97 -13.92 -12.56 -2.87
C GLN A 97 -13.31 -11.31 -2.23
N ASN A 98 -12.14 -10.91 -2.68
CA ASN A 98 -11.47 -9.71 -2.21
C ASN A 98 -10.58 -9.13 -3.32
N PHE A 99 -10.18 -7.87 -3.19
CA PHE A 99 -9.19 -7.26 -4.05
C PHE A 99 -7.81 -7.90 -3.82
N ARG A 100 -6.99 -7.97 -4.87
CA ARG A 100 -5.59 -8.38 -4.77
C ARG A 100 -4.72 -7.26 -4.20
N GLN A 101 -5.10 -6.01 -4.43
CA GLN A 101 -4.44 -4.82 -3.92
C GLN A 101 -4.72 -4.69 -2.42
N LYS A 102 -3.78 -5.14 -1.61
CA LYS A 102 -3.86 -5.14 -0.15
C LYS A 102 -3.04 -4.04 0.50
N TYR A 103 -2.03 -3.52 -0.21
CA TYR A 103 -1.02 -2.62 0.32
C TYR A 103 -0.84 -1.38 -0.55
N ILE A 104 -0.46 -0.28 0.07
CA ILE A 104 0.12 0.90 -0.58
C ILE A 104 1.53 1.04 -0.05
N ILE A 105 2.52 1.10 -0.95
CA ILE A 105 3.92 1.27 -0.59
C ILE A 105 4.41 2.60 -1.12
N LEU A 106 4.91 3.45 -0.20
CA LEU A 106 5.42 4.78 -0.51
C LEU A 106 6.93 4.76 -0.61
N HIS A 107 7.43 5.42 -1.65
CA HIS A 107 8.85 5.49 -2.00
C HIS A 107 9.27 6.94 -2.20
N TYR A 108 10.57 7.20 -2.19
CA TYR A 108 11.15 8.32 -2.90
C TYR A 108 12.02 7.82 -4.05
N THR A 109 12.09 8.59 -5.14
CA THR A 109 12.81 8.18 -6.35
C THR A 109 14.33 8.25 -6.22
N ALA A 110 14.87 9.01 -5.28
CA ALA A 110 16.29 9.40 -5.17
C ALA A 110 16.82 10.11 -6.44
N LEU A 111 15.94 10.69 -7.25
CA LEU A 111 16.21 11.29 -8.56
C LEU A 111 15.41 12.60 -8.72
N ASP A 112 15.76 13.37 -9.75
CA ASP A 112 14.92 14.46 -10.27
C ASP A 112 13.72 13.91 -11.09
N ASP A 113 12.82 14.80 -11.51
CA ASP A 113 11.60 14.42 -12.22
C ASP A 113 11.87 13.69 -13.55
N ASP A 114 12.73 14.24 -14.41
CA ASP A 114 13.03 13.67 -15.73
C ASP A 114 13.66 12.29 -15.64
N LYS A 115 14.64 12.15 -14.73
CA LYS A 115 15.29 10.86 -14.47
C LYS A 115 14.32 9.87 -13.84
N SER A 116 13.44 10.32 -12.94
CA SER A 116 12.42 9.46 -12.35
C SER A 116 11.49 8.89 -13.40
N VAL A 117 10.99 9.71 -14.34
CA VAL A 117 10.18 9.23 -15.46
C VAL A 117 10.98 8.22 -16.30
N THR A 118 12.22 8.55 -16.67
CA THR A 118 13.05 7.68 -17.50
C THR A 118 13.29 6.31 -16.83
N VAL A 119 13.68 6.30 -15.56
CA VAL A 119 13.99 5.07 -14.82
C VAL A 119 12.74 4.21 -14.66
N LEU A 120 11.62 4.80 -14.25
CA LEU A 120 10.39 4.05 -13.96
C LEU A 120 9.63 3.58 -15.20
N THR A 121 9.93 4.12 -16.38
CA THR A 121 9.26 3.74 -17.64
C THR A 121 10.13 2.92 -18.59
N GLN A 122 11.46 2.93 -18.40
CA GLN A 122 12.39 2.34 -19.37
C GLN A 122 13.34 1.31 -18.77
N GLN A 123 13.35 1.12 -17.44
CA GLN A 123 14.21 0.15 -16.77
C GLN A 123 13.42 -1.02 -16.16
N SER A 124 14.12 -1.88 -15.42
CA SER A 124 13.57 -3.07 -14.76
C SER A 124 12.73 -2.77 -13.51
N VAL A 125 12.68 -1.50 -13.08
CA VAL A 125 11.87 -1.03 -11.95
C VAL A 125 10.71 -0.20 -12.47
N SER A 126 9.58 -0.24 -11.76
CA SER A 126 8.40 0.54 -12.12
C SER A 126 7.54 0.77 -10.89
N ALA A 127 6.68 1.77 -10.91
CA ALA A 127 5.65 2.01 -9.91
C ALA A 127 4.30 2.23 -10.60
N HIS A 128 3.21 2.11 -9.85
CA HIS A 128 1.90 2.39 -10.40
C HIS A 128 1.72 3.89 -10.62
N TYR A 129 2.24 4.70 -9.69
CA TYR A 129 2.14 6.14 -9.74
C TYR A 129 3.48 6.83 -9.47
N LEU A 130 3.66 7.97 -10.12
CA LEU A 130 4.74 8.91 -9.86
C LEU A 130 4.12 10.27 -9.49
N VAL A 131 4.45 10.76 -8.30
CA VAL A 131 4.08 12.09 -7.83
C VAL A 131 5.26 13.02 -8.02
N ASN A 132 5.12 13.95 -8.98
CA ASN A 132 6.13 14.96 -9.29
C ASN A 132 6.21 16.04 -8.20
N ASN A 133 7.25 16.86 -8.22
CA ASN A 133 7.42 17.99 -7.32
C ASN A 133 7.01 19.35 -7.92
N TYR A 134 6.34 19.34 -9.07
CA TYR A 134 5.82 20.55 -9.67
C TYR A 134 4.57 21.06 -8.93
N ASN A 135 4.42 22.38 -8.89
CA ASN A 135 3.20 23.01 -8.36
C ASN A 135 2.08 22.98 -9.41
N ASP A 136 1.69 21.77 -9.79
CA ASP A 136 0.60 21.48 -10.69
C ASP A 136 -0.43 20.56 -9.99
N ARG A 137 -1.41 20.05 -10.74
CA ARG A 137 -2.41 19.10 -10.23
C ARG A 137 -2.26 17.71 -10.85
N GLU A 138 -1.11 17.43 -11.44
CA GLU A 138 -0.88 16.19 -12.15
C GLU A 138 -0.20 15.15 -11.28
N ILE A 139 -0.65 13.90 -11.40
CA ILE A 139 -0.05 12.70 -10.87
C ILE A 139 0.05 11.74 -12.05
N TYR A 140 1.23 11.19 -12.29
CA TYR A 140 1.43 10.29 -13.43
C TYR A 140 1.11 8.86 -13.03
N GLN A 141 0.18 8.22 -13.74
CA GLN A 141 -0.01 6.79 -13.67
C GLN A 141 0.90 6.11 -14.71
N LEU A 142 1.80 5.26 -14.24
CA LEU A 142 2.79 4.59 -15.09
C LEU A 142 2.43 3.12 -15.36
N VAL A 143 1.77 2.47 -14.40
CA VAL A 143 1.32 1.07 -14.49
C VAL A 143 -0.16 1.03 -14.09
N ASP A 144 -0.96 0.25 -14.82
CA ASP A 144 -2.35 -0.04 -14.46
C ASP A 144 -2.42 -0.77 -13.11
N GLU A 145 -3.34 -0.36 -12.24
CA GLU A 145 -3.50 -0.93 -10.90
C GLU A 145 -3.79 -2.46 -10.89
N ASN A 146 -4.30 -2.99 -11.99
CA ASN A 146 -4.55 -4.43 -12.15
C ASN A 146 -3.31 -5.20 -12.61
N LYS A 147 -2.22 -4.51 -12.99
CA LYS A 147 -0.94 -5.09 -13.36
C LYS A 147 0.02 -5.02 -12.17
N ARG A 148 1.00 -5.87 -12.18
CA ARG A 148 2.11 -5.86 -11.22
C ARG A 148 3.13 -4.79 -11.62
N ALA A 149 3.46 -3.87 -10.73
CA ALA A 149 4.63 -3.01 -10.84
C ALA A 149 5.82 -3.60 -10.04
N TYR A 150 7.04 -3.19 -10.38
CA TYR A 150 8.28 -3.72 -9.81
C TYR A 150 8.94 -2.66 -8.91
N HIS A 151 8.39 -2.42 -7.72
CA HIS A 151 8.83 -1.39 -6.78
C HIS A 151 9.26 -1.90 -5.40
N ALA A 152 8.66 -3.00 -4.90
CA ALA A 152 8.90 -3.50 -3.55
C ALA A 152 10.08 -4.48 -3.47
N GLY A 153 10.37 -5.23 -4.56
CA GLY A 153 11.40 -6.26 -4.58
C GLY A 153 11.15 -7.36 -3.55
N ILE A 154 12.23 -7.90 -2.98
CA ILE A 154 12.15 -8.84 -1.84
C ILE A 154 11.65 -8.03 -0.64
N SER A 155 10.48 -8.38 -0.16
CA SER A 155 9.73 -7.60 0.82
C SER A 155 8.79 -8.49 1.61
N ALA A 156 8.51 -8.10 2.85
CA ALA A 156 7.55 -8.78 3.69
C ALA A 156 6.90 -7.80 4.67
N TRP A 157 5.64 -8.06 5.01
CA TRP A 157 4.92 -7.37 6.06
C TRP A 157 3.89 -8.32 6.67
N ARG A 158 3.96 -8.49 7.99
CA ARG A 158 3.13 -9.49 8.68
C ARG A 158 3.29 -10.88 8.04
N ASN A 159 2.22 -11.48 7.53
CA ASN A 159 2.27 -12.82 6.93
C ASN A 159 2.46 -12.81 5.41
N ASP A 160 2.44 -11.64 4.75
CA ASP A 160 2.57 -11.53 3.31
C ASP A 160 4.04 -11.27 2.92
N LYS A 161 4.46 -11.90 1.83
CA LYS A 161 5.81 -11.75 1.23
C LYS A 161 5.68 -11.37 -0.23
N MET A 162 6.79 -10.84 -0.82
CA MET A 162 6.85 -10.46 -2.24
C MET A 162 5.75 -9.46 -2.62
N LEU A 163 5.66 -8.35 -1.91
CA LEU A 163 4.53 -7.42 -1.95
C LEU A 163 4.26 -6.75 -3.30
N ASN A 164 5.15 -6.86 -4.29
CA ASN A 164 4.84 -6.46 -5.66
C ASN A 164 3.53 -7.08 -6.19
N ASP A 165 3.18 -8.28 -5.72
CA ASP A 165 2.01 -9.02 -6.23
C ASP A 165 0.69 -8.52 -5.66
N THR A 166 0.73 -7.76 -4.56
CA THR A 166 -0.46 -7.37 -3.79
C THR A 166 -0.47 -5.89 -3.39
N SER A 167 0.46 -5.09 -3.92
CA SER A 167 0.57 -3.68 -3.57
C SER A 167 0.43 -2.73 -4.76
N ILE A 168 0.07 -1.49 -4.43
CA ILE A 168 0.19 -0.34 -5.32
C ILE A 168 1.38 0.47 -4.84
N GLY A 169 2.42 0.62 -5.67
CA GLY A 169 3.60 1.42 -5.39
C GLY A 169 3.42 2.85 -5.89
N ILE A 170 3.77 3.80 -5.03
CA ILE A 170 3.74 5.24 -5.31
C ILE A 170 5.15 5.78 -5.12
N GLU A 171 5.77 6.20 -6.20
CA GLU A 171 7.06 6.90 -6.19
C GLU A 171 6.83 8.40 -6.06
N ILE A 172 7.58 9.05 -5.21
CA ILE A 172 7.49 10.48 -4.91
C ILE A 172 8.82 11.09 -5.27
N VAL A 173 8.83 12.06 -6.20
CA VAL A 173 10.07 12.70 -6.62
C VAL A 173 10.72 13.43 -5.46
N ASN A 174 11.86 12.94 -5.03
CA ASN A 174 12.67 13.52 -3.96
C ASN A 174 14.08 12.95 -4.09
N ALA A 175 15.11 13.78 -3.89
CA ALA A 175 16.51 13.39 -4.02
C ALA A 175 17.01 12.41 -2.93
N GLY A 176 16.14 12.03 -1.97
CA GLY A 176 16.48 11.11 -0.90
C GLY A 176 17.37 11.76 0.17
N PHE A 177 18.62 11.35 0.25
CA PHE A 177 19.57 11.88 1.23
C PHE A 177 20.96 12.12 0.62
N THR A 178 21.72 12.95 1.29
CA THR A 178 23.18 13.10 1.10
C THR A 178 23.90 12.62 2.36
N THR A 179 25.16 12.26 2.24
CA THR A 179 25.98 11.89 3.39
C THR A 179 26.96 13.04 3.68
N ASP A 180 27.02 13.48 4.92
CA ASP A 180 27.97 14.50 5.35
C ASP A 180 29.38 13.93 5.58
N ALA A 181 30.35 14.80 5.97
CA ALA A 181 31.71 14.40 6.20
C ALA A 181 31.88 13.40 7.37
N SER A 182 30.91 13.31 8.28
CA SER A 182 30.91 12.36 9.39
C SER A 182 30.30 11.01 9.03
N GLY A 183 29.73 10.88 7.82
CA GLY A 183 28.98 9.71 7.38
C GLY A 183 27.48 9.73 7.76
N GLN A 184 27.01 10.86 8.33
CA GLN A 184 25.61 11.00 8.72
C GLN A 184 24.74 11.29 7.49
N LYS A 185 23.59 10.61 7.37
CA LYS A 185 22.61 10.83 6.32
C LYS A 185 21.78 12.08 6.60
N ILE A 186 21.73 12.98 5.63
CA ILE A 186 20.90 14.19 5.65
C ILE A 186 19.77 14.01 4.64
N PHE A 187 18.60 13.64 5.12
CA PHE A 187 17.43 13.41 4.28
C PHE A 187 16.78 14.73 3.82
N ARG A 188 16.28 14.74 2.60
CA ARG A 188 15.53 15.85 2.02
C ARG A 188 14.09 15.85 2.49
N SER A 189 13.57 17.03 2.80
CA SER A 189 12.14 17.23 3.07
C SER A 189 11.33 17.13 1.78
N PHE A 190 10.05 16.82 1.92
CA PHE A 190 9.09 16.83 0.83
C PHE A 190 8.40 18.20 0.75
N ASP A 191 7.98 18.57 -0.45
CA ASP A 191 7.20 19.78 -0.65
C ASP A 191 5.76 19.59 -0.14
N ALA A 192 5.18 20.66 0.45
CA ALA A 192 3.85 20.58 1.05
C ALA A 192 2.74 20.31 0.01
N GLU A 193 2.84 20.88 -1.19
CA GLU A 193 1.86 20.63 -2.26
C GLU A 193 2.02 19.20 -2.81
N GLN A 194 3.24 18.70 -2.89
CA GLN A 194 3.52 17.31 -3.25
C GLN A 194 2.89 16.34 -2.23
N ILE A 195 2.99 16.61 -0.93
CA ILE A 195 2.35 15.80 0.11
C ILE A 195 0.81 15.83 0.02
N LYS A 196 0.21 16.95 -0.37
CA LYS A 196 -1.24 16.99 -0.64
C LYS A 196 -1.64 16.09 -1.80
N LYS A 197 -0.84 16.04 -2.88
CA LYS A 197 -1.06 15.09 -4.00
C LYS A 197 -0.98 13.64 -3.49
N VAL A 198 0.06 13.31 -2.72
CA VAL A 198 0.23 11.97 -2.13
C VAL A 198 -0.97 11.61 -1.25
N ALA A 199 -1.37 12.48 -0.34
CA ALA A 199 -2.49 12.24 0.56
C ALA A 199 -3.81 12.00 -0.21
N SER A 200 -4.08 12.82 -1.24
CA SER A 200 -5.26 12.66 -2.07
C SER A 200 -5.26 11.32 -2.81
N LEU A 201 -4.15 10.94 -3.42
CA LEU A 201 -3.99 9.68 -4.14
C LEU A 201 -4.12 8.47 -3.22
N VAL A 202 -3.38 8.47 -2.10
CA VAL A 202 -3.42 7.36 -1.12
C VAL A 202 -4.82 7.16 -0.57
N LYS A 203 -5.52 8.26 -0.24
CA LYS A 203 -6.89 8.18 0.27
C LYS A 203 -7.88 7.60 -0.74
N ASP A 204 -7.77 8.00 -2.01
CA ASP A 204 -8.58 7.46 -3.10
C ASP A 204 -8.34 5.94 -3.27
N ILE A 205 -7.08 5.54 -3.40
CA ILE A 205 -6.71 4.12 -3.55
C ILE A 205 -7.16 3.30 -2.35
N ALA A 206 -6.88 3.78 -1.12
CA ALA A 206 -7.25 3.07 0.10
C ALA A 206 -8.76 2.87 0.22
N ASN A 207 -9.57 3.86 -0.17
CA ASN A 207 -11.02 3.76 -0.15
C ASN A 207 -11.53 2.78 -1.22
N ARG A 208 -11.02 2.85 -2.46
CA ARG A 208 -11.47 1.98 -3.56
C ARG A 208 -11.17 0.50 -3.31
N TYR A 209 -10.01 0.19 -2.76
CA TYR A 209 -9.58 -1.18 -2.49
C TYR A 209 -9.78 -1.62 -1.04
N MET A 210 -10.37 -0.78 -0.19
CA MET A 210 -10.59 -1.05 1.24
C MET A 210 -9.28 -1.42 1.97
N ILE A 211 -8.18 -0.72 1.65
CA ILE A 211 -6.85 -0.98 2.22
C ILE A 211 -6.83 -0.46 3.66
N ALA A 212 -6.52 -1.37 4.58
CA ALA A 212 -6.45 -1.03 5.99
C ALA A 212 -5.30 -0.04 6.28
N PRO A 213 -5.43 0.85 7.29
CA PRO A 213 -4.35 1.76 7.68
C PRO A 213 -3.02 1.06 7.95
N THR A 214 -3.06 -0.15 8.49
CA THR A 214 -1.88 -0.99 8.76
C THR A 214 -1.16 -1.51 7.52
N ASN A 215 -1.69 -1.27 6.36
CA ASN A 215 -1.18 -1.72 5.08
C ASN A 215 -0.74 -0.54 4.18
N ILE A 216 -0.65 0.67 4.74
CA ILE A 216 -0.08 1.86 4.09
C ILE A 216 1.30 2.07 4.70
N LEU A 217 2.35 1.78 3.96
CA LEU A 217 3.71 1.53 4.47
C LEU A 217 4.76 2.24 3.63
N GLY A 218 5.92 2.48 4.22
CA GLY A 218 7.13 2.85 3.50
C GLY A 218 7.86 1.61 2.96
N HIS A 219 8.71 1.79 1.97
CA HIS A 219 9.58 0.72 1.48
C HIS A 219 10.52 0.22 2.59
N SER A 220 10.99 1.13 3.46
CA SER A 220 11.78 0.78 4.64
C SER A 220 11.04 -0.13 5.62
N ASP A 221 9.71 -0.01 5.75
CA ASP A 221 8.94 -0.88 6.64
C ASP A 221 8.94 -2.34 6.14
N ILE A 222 8.83 -2.55 4.83
CA ILE A 222 8.70 -3.87 4.22
C ILE A 222 10.02 -4.51 3.81
N ALA A 223 11.11 -3.75 3.82
CA ALA A 223 12.45 -4.22 3.44
C ALA A 223 13.54 -3.46 4.23
N PRO A 224 13.51 -3.47 5.58
CA PRO A 224 14.33 -2.60 6.43
C PRO A 224 15.83 -2.79 6.25
N THR A 225 16.27 -4.02 5.94
CA THR A 225 17.69 -4.34 5.74
C THR A 225 18.26 -3.80 4.44
N ARG A 226 17.39 -3.39 3.50
CA ARG A 226 17.75 -3.07 2.12
C ARG A 226 17.36 -1.66 1.70
N LYS A 227 16.32 -1.07 2.31
CA LYS A 227 15.68 0.17 1.88
C LYS A 227 15.49 1.17 3.00
N GLN A 228 15.43 2.46 2.63
CA GLN A 228 15.32 3.57 3.57
C GLN A 228 14.20 4.55 3.19
N ASP A 229 13.70 4.44 1.96
CA ASP A 229 12.62 5.27 1.45
C ASP A 229 11.27 4.94 2.12
N PRO A 230 10.39 5.92 2.34
CA PRO A 230 10.52 7.34 2.03
C PRO A 230 11.34 8.14 3.06
N GLY A 231 11.93 7.52 4.08
CA GLY A 231 12.84 8.12 5.07
C GLY A 231 12.15 8.96 6.15
N PRO A 232 12.93 9.45 7.13
CA PRO A 232 12.39 10.12 8.32
C PRO A 232 11.82 11.52 8.05
N LYS A 233 12.04 12.10 6.87
CA LYS A 233 11.46 13.39 6.49
C LYS A 233 10.10 13.26 5.80
N PHE A 234 9.63 12.03 5.58
CA PHE A 234 8.29 11.81 5.10
C PHE A 234 7.28 12.05 6.25
N PRO A 235 6.25 12.87 6.04
CA PRO A 235 5.42 13.39 7.14
C PRO A 235 4.29 12.42 7.55
N TRP A 236 4.64 11.21 8.03
CA TRP A 236 3.67 10.18 8.43
C TRP A 236 2.64 10.68 9.44
N LYS A 237 3.11 11.40 10.48
CA LYS A 237 2.21 11.97 11.50
C LYS A 237 1.20 12.94 10.89
N GLN A 238 1.63 13.78 9.96
CA GLN A 238 0.74 14.72 9.29
C GLN A 238 -0.30 13.98 8.44
N LEU A 239 0.09 12.93 7.70
CA LEU A 239 -0.85 12.11 6.94
C LEU A 239 -1.91 11.47 7.87
N TYR A 240 -1.48 11.01 9.03
CA TYR A 240 -2.40 10.44 10.02
C TYR A 240 -3.33 11.49 10.62
N ASP A 241 -2.81 12.60 11.12
CA ASP A 241 -3.59 13.62 11.84
C ASP A 241 -4.57 14.38 10.93
N GLU A 242 -4.10 14.82 9.74
CA GLU A 242 -4.87 15.70 8.86
C GLU A 242 -5.72 14.91 7.84
N TYR A 243 -5.23 13.76 7.38
CA TYR A 243 -5.87 13.01 6.29
C TYR A 243 -6.43 11.65 6.71
N GLN A 244 -6.16 11.18 7.94
CA GLN A 244 -6.53 9.84 8.46
C GLN A 244 -5.95 8.71 7.59
N ILE A 245 -4.70 8.87 7.18
CA ILE A 245 -3.96 7.92 6.36
C ILE A 245 -2.87 7.25 7.19
N GLY A 246 -2.76 5.92 7.07
CA GLY A 246 -1.70 5.13 7.69
C GLY A 246 -1.89 4.92 9.20
N MET A 247 -0.79 4.68 9.88
CA MET A 247 -0.75 4.35 11.30
C MET A 247 -0.04 5.45 12.10
N TRP A 248 -0.52 5.67 13.31
CA TRP A 248 0.20 6.43 14.33
C TRP A 248 -0.23 5.97 15.72
N TYR A 249 0.65 6.10 16.69
CA TYR A 249 0.38 5.73 18.08
C TYR A 249 -0.50 6.77 18.80
N ASP A 250 -1.12 6.34 19.90
CA ASP A 250 -1.83 7.26 20.79
C ASP A 250 -0.85 7.80 21.83
N GLU A 251 -0.74 9.11 21.94
CA GLU A 251 0.20 9.77 22.84
C GLU A 251 -0.03 9.38 24.32
N ALA A 252 -1.31 9.26 24.71
CA ALA A 252 -1.66 8.81 26.05
C ALA A 252 -1.19 7.37 26.34
N ALA A 253 -1.31 6.47 25.36
CA ALA A 253 -0.81 5.11 25.50
C ALA A 253 0.72 5.07 25.59
N LYS A 254 1.43 5.84 24.74
CA LYS A 254 2.88 5.98 24.82
C LYS A 254 3.33 6.48 26.19
N GLN A 255 2.70 7.54 26.70
CA GLN A 255 3.02 8.09 28.03
C GLN A 255 2.76 7.08 29.15
N ASN A 256 1.67 6.35 29.07
CA ASN A 256 1.39 5.29 30.04
C ASN A 256 2.51 4.22 30.05
N PHE A 257 2.98 3.78 28.89
CA PHE A 257 4.10 2.83 28.82
C PHE A 257 5.42 3.43 29.34
N LEU A 258 5.69 4.71 29.06
CA LEU A 258 6.85 5.41 29.63
C LEU A 258 6.80 5.42 31.17
N GLU A 259 5.66 5.77 31.75
CA GLU A 259 5.50 5.84 33.20
C GLU A 259 5.55 4.45 33.85
N THR A 260 4.76 3.50 33.35
CA THR A 260 4.54 2.21 34.03
C THR A 260 5.65 1.19 33.75
N THR A 261 6.36 1.28 32.65
CA THR A 261 7.38 0.30 32.27
C THR A 261 8.78 0.89 32.31
N VAL A 262 9.00 2.05 31.69
CA VAL A 262 10.35 2.60 31.53
C VAL A 262 10.82 3.28 32.80
N LYS A 263 10.05 4.22 33.36
CA LYS A 263 10.42 4.99 34.55
C LYS A 263 10.36 4.18 35.85
N ASN A 264 9.50 3.16 35.90
CA ASN A 264 9.37 2.30 37.05
C ASN A 264 10.48 1.21 37.20
N ASP A 265 11.27 1.02 36.12
CA ASP A 265 12.43 0.11 36.16
C ASP A 265 13.73 0.93 36.17
N PRO A 266 14.40 1.07 37.35
CA PRO A 266 15.68 1.81 37.43
C PRO A 266 16.79 1.25 36.53
N ASN A 267 16.68 -0.04 36.19
CA ASN A 267 17.64 -0.75 35.36
C ASN A 267 17.20 -0.82 33.87
N PHE A 268 16.11 -0.15 33.48
CA PHE A 268 15.54 -0.29 32.15
C PHE A 268 16.57 -0.11 31.02
N ALA A 269 17.39 0.93 31.12
CA ALA A 269 18.43 1.21 30.11
C ALA A 269 19.47 0.07 30.00
N VAL A 270 19.82 -0.54 31.12
CA VAL A 270 20.73 -1.71 31.15
C VAL A 270 20.02 -2.94 30.63
N ASN A 271 18.78 -3.16 31.03
CA ASN A 271 17.98 -4.29 30.60
C ASN A 271 17.77 -4.32 29.09
N LEU A 272 17.62 -3.16 28.42
CA LEU A 272 17.50 -3.04 26.96
C LEU A 272 18.64 -3.70 26.19
N THR A 273 19.82 -3.81 26.78
CA THR A 273 21.03 -4.39 26.13
C THR A 273 21.19 -5.88 26.41
N THR A 274 20.34 -6.47 27.26
CA THR A 274 20.39 -7.91 27.56
C THR A 274 19.80 -8.75 26.42
N PRO A 275 20.33 -9.96 26.17
CA PRO A 275 19.78 -10.86 25.15
C PRO A 275 18.28 -11.13 25.32
N GLN A 276 17.80 -11.24 26.56
CA GLN A 276 16.39 -11.46 26.87
C GLN A 276 15.52 -10.28 26.47
N PHE A 277 15.97 -9.05 26.70
CA PHE A 277 15.21 -7.87 26.31
C PHE A 277 15.32 -7.60 24.80
N ILE A 278 16.48 -7.87 24.19
CA ILE A 278 16.64 -7.82 22.73
C ILE A 278 15.63 -8.77 22.08
N TYR A 279 15.55 -10.01 22.51
CA TYR A 279 14.54 -10.96 22.04
C TYR A 279 13.11 -10.41 22.21
N LYS A 280 12.82 -9.80 23.37
CA LYS A 280 11.49 -9.23 23.66
C LYS A 280 11.08 -8.14 22.67
N TYR A 281 11.99 -7.20 22.34
CA TYR A 281 11.61 -6.17 21.38
C TYR A 281 11.67 -6.65 19.92
N GLN A 282 12.49 -7.64 19.59
CA GLN A 282 12.41 -8.31 18.29
C GLN A 282 11.05 -8.98 18.10
N VAL A 283 10.54 -9.70 19.10
CA VAL A 283 9.19 -10.27 19.08
C VAL A 283 8.13 -9.18 18.94
N ALA A 284 8.28 -8.06 19.64
CA ALA A 284 7.32 -6.94 19.54
C ALA A 284 7.32 -6.28 18.14
N LEU A 285 8.50 -6.13 17.51
CA LEU A 285 8.62 -5.65 16.13
C LEU A 285 8.00 -6.63 15.13
N GLN A 286 8.27 -7.93 15.31
CA GLN A 286 7.68 -8.99 14.48
C GLN A 286 6.15 -9.02 14.63
N SER A 287 5.63 -8.91 15.86
CA SER A 287 4.18 -8.83 16.13
C SER A 287 3.53 -7.61 15.49
N PHE A 288 4.24 -6.50 15.42
CA PHE A 288 3.76 -5.31 14.71
C PHE A 288 3.67 -5.53 13.21
N GLY A 289 4.65 -6.20 12.62
CA GLY A 289 4.61 -6.53 11.19
C GLY A 289 5.96 -6.74 10.52
N TYR A 290 7.08 -6.39 11.15
CA TYR A 290 8.40 -6.51 10.55
C TYR A 290 8.86 -7.95 10.40
N ASP A 291 9.48 -8.29 9.26
CA ASP A 291 10.10 -9.61 9.02
C ASP A 291 11.55 -9.60 9.53
N LEU A 292 11.76 -10.10 10.74
CA LEU A 292 13.09 -10.26 11.31
C LEU A 292 13.18 -11.54 12.14
N VAL A 293 14.42 -12.02 12.32
CA VAL A 293 14.70 -13.18 13.19
C VAL A 293 14.79 -12.72 14.64
N THR A 294 14.08 -13.39 15.53
CA THR A 294 14.11 -13.12 16.97
C THR A 294 15.27 -13.90 17.62
N SER A 295 16.49 -13.39 17.45
CA SER A 295 17.74 -14.05 17.86
C SER A 295 18.18 -13.74 19.30
N GLY A 296 17.67 -12.65 19.89
CA GLY A 296 18.20 -12.09 21.14
C GLY A 296 19.54 -11.37 20.97
N SER A 297 19.97 -11.14 19.73
CA SER A 297 21.22 -10.43 19.40
C SER A 297 20.93 -9.10 18.72
N MET A 298 21.72 -8.07 19.06
CA MET A 298 21.66 -6.77 18.41
C MET A 298 22.49 -6.80 17.13
N ASP A 299 22.02 -7.60 16.15
CA ASP A 299 22.63 -7.75 14.85
C ASP A 299 22.26 -6.59 13.88
N ASP A 300 22.87 -6.56 12.72
CA ASP A 300 22.65 -5.52 11.72
C ASP A 300 21.21 -5.48 11.22
N ALA A 301 20.55 -6.65 11.09
CA ALA A 301 19.15 -6.72 10.70
C ALA A 301 18.23 -6.11 11.75
N THR A 302 18.49 -6.37 13.03
CA THR A 302 17.75 -5.79 14.14
C THR A 302 17.91 -4.27 14.19
N LYS A 303 19.16 -3.77 14.04
CA LYS A 303 19.43 -2.31 13.99
C LYS A 303 18.68 -1.63 12.87
N LYS A 304 18.77 -2.17 11.66
CA LYS A 304 18.09 -1.62 10.48
C LYS A 304 16.57 -1.68 10.61
N THR A 305 16.03 -2.70 11.26
CA THR A 305 14.59 -2.80 11.52
C THR A 305 14.15 -1.73 12.52
N ILE A 306 14.92 -1.49 13.58
CA ILE A 306 14.65 -0.40 14.52
C ILE A 306 14.78 0.96 13.82
N GLU A 307 15.81 1.16 12.98
CA GLU A 307 15.99 2.39 12.20
C GLU A 307 14.78 2.65 11.28
N ALA A 308 14.30 1.63 10.57
CA ALA A 308 13.11 1.73 9.72
C ALA A 308 11.84 2.06 10.53
N PHE A 309 11.65 1.42 11.68
CA PHE A 309 10.59 1.75 12.61
C PHE A 309 10.66 3.22 13.08
N GLN A 310 11.87 3.70 13.40
CA GLN A 310 12.10 5.09 13.80
C GLN A 310 11.83 6.06 12.64
N TYR A 311 12.20 5.73 11.39
CA TYR A 311 11.85 6.55 10.22
C TYR A 311 10.36 6.82 10.12
N HIS A 312 9.54 5.84 10.45
CA HIS A 312 8.09 5.95 10.37
C HIS A 312 7.49 6.64 11.61
N PHE A 313 7.86 6.19 12.81
CA PHE A 313 7.14 6.51 14.05
C PHE A 313 7.90 7.41 15.02
N ARG A 314 9.19 7.64 14.79
CA ARG A 314 10.05 8.49 15.62
C ARG A 314 11.14 9.20 14.79
N PRO A 315 10.76 10.05 13.84
CA PRO A 315 11.66 10.64 12.86
C PRO A 315 12.72 11.59 13.46
N GLU A 316 12.54 12.07 14.69
CA GLU A 316 13.48 12.92 15.39
C GLU A 316 14.72 12.17 15.90
N LYS A 317 14.65 10.83 15.98
CA LYS A 317 15.76 9.99 16.43
C LYS A 317 15.78 8.65 15.70
N CYS A 318 16.62 8.55 14.67
CA CYS A 318 16.74 7.41 13.78
C CYS A 318 18.16 6.83 13.84
N ASP A 319 18.53 6.26 14.99
CA ASP A 319 19.86 5.72 15.27
C ASP A 319 19.93 4.18 15.22
N GLY A 320 18.79 3.51 14.96
CA GLY A 320 18.67 2.06 14.97
C GLY A 320 18.85 1.43 16.36
N MET A 321 18.76 2.24 17.43
CA MET A 321 18.88 1.76 18.80
C MET A 321 17.54 1.81 19.51
N MET A 322 17.23 0.71 20.20
CA MET A 322 16.06 0.66 21.09
C MET A 322 16.35 1.47 22.35
N ASP A 323 15.51 2.46 22.64
CA ASP A 323 15.51 3.18 23.90
C ASP A 323 14.09 3.17 24.51
N GLY A 324 13.94 3.78 25.69
CA GLY A 324 12.68 3.78 26.42
C GLY A 324 11.51 4.38 25.63
N GLU A 325 11.76 5.43 24.85
CA GLU A 325 10.71 6.07 24.06
C GLU A 325 10.34 5.24 22.83
N THR A 326 11.33 4.72 22.08
CA THR A 326 11.10 3.81 20.94
C THR A 326 10.33 2.57 21.41
N TRP A 327 10.69 2.03 22.60
CA TRP A 327 9.97 0.92 23.21
C TRP A 327 8.51 1.27 23.53
N ALA A 328 8.28 2.41 24.17
CA ALA A 328 6.93 2.85 24.52
C ALA A 328 6.05 3.09 23.29
N ILE A 329 6.60 3.69 22.23
CA ILE A 329 5.92 3.87 20.94
C ILE A 329 5.54 2.51 20.35
N LEU A 330 6.48 1.55 20.31
CA LEU A 330 6.23 0.21 19.79
C LEU A 330 5.12 -0.52 20.58
N GLN A 331 5.10 -0.39 21.92
CA GLN A 331 4.05 -0.97 22.74
C GLN A 331 2.68 -0.31 22.49
N ALA A 332 2.64 1.02 22.38
CA ALA A 332 1.42 1.76 22.07
C ALA A 332 0.85 1.37 20.69
N LEU A 333 1.72 1.17 19.69
CA LEU A 333 1.33 0.70 18.37
C LEU A 333 0.81 -0.74 18.37
N ASN A 334 1.48 -1.65 19.06
CA ASN A 334 1.02 -3.04 19.21
C ASN A 334 -0.32 -3.13 19.94
N GLN A 335 -0.55 -2.26 20.93
CA GLN A 335 -1.85 -2.16 21.62
C GLN A 335 -2.95 -1.69 20.67
N LYS A 336 -2.66 -0.70 19.85
CA LYS A 336 -3.64 -0.09 18.92
C LYS A 336 -3.91 -0.93 17.68
N TYR A 337 -2.88 -1.60 17.17
CA TYR A 337 -2.92 -2.38 15.94
C TYR A 337 -2.45 -3.83 16.17
N PRO A 338 -3.16 -4.61 16.99
CA PRO A 338 -2.73 -5.96 17.30
C PRO A 338 -2.60 -6.81 16.02
N SER A 339 -1.61 -7.71 16.02
CA SER A 339 -1.53 -8.76 15.01
C SER A 339 -2.74 -9.69 15.15
N LYS A 340 -3.42 -9.96 14.05
CA LYS A 340 -4.52 -10.94 14.04
C LYS A 340 -3.98 -12.35 13.99
#